data_f3e0ea80dc9d0284360d5e86e5288de2
#
_entry.id   f3e0ea80dc9d0284360d5e86e5288de2
#
_cell.length_a   1.000
_cell.length_b   1.000
_cell.length_c   1.000
_cell.angle_alpha   90.00
_cell.angle_beta   90.00
_cell.angle_gamma   90.00
#
_symmetry.space_group_name_H-M   'P 1'
#
loop_
_entity.id
_entity.type
_entity.pdbx_description
1 polymer ?
#
loop_
_entity_poly.entity_id
_entity_poly.type
_entity_poly.pdbx_seq_one_letter_code
_entity_poly.pdbx_strand_id
1 'polypeptide(L)'
;MKAGRLEGLQGVLRKGDFWGMKAYLDIETDRQGNVCVIGIFCEPGGFVQFYGDDVNAGNLEGILGRAETIVTFNGDSFDLPTLGRHLNLDLKGACYSLDLLKVKRSLGLRGGLKELEKTYGIKRKTAGMNGYKAILLWEKYVHTGRMGPLKLLLEYNKEDVLNLIRLEEILKEMENRGAAV
;
A
#
# COMPACT_ATOMS: atom_id res chain seq x y z
N MET A 1 4.55 13.95 20.74
CA MET A 1 5.62 12.89 20.76
C MET A 1 6.43 13.04 19.48
N LYS A 2 7.77 13.07 19.54
CA LYS A 2 8.59 13.25 18.32
C LYS A 2 8.49 12.01 17.43
N ALA A 3 7.97 12.18 16.20
CA ALA A 3 7.92 11.17 15.18
C ALA A 3 9.34 10.79 14.73
N GLY A 4 9.62 9.50 14.71
CA GLY A 4 10.90 8.96 14.22
C GLY A 4 10.82 8.75 12.71
N ARG A 5 11.47 9.62 11.95
CA ARG A 5 11.73 9.41 10.53
C ARG A 5 12.66 8.20 10.39
N LEU A 6 12.16 7.09 9.85
CA LEU A 6 13.01 5.98 9.44
C LEU A 6 13.82 6.42 8.22
N GLU A 7 15.13 6.64 8.42
CA GLU A 7 16.09 7.00 7.37
C GLU A 7 16.16 5.89 6.31
N GLY A 8 15.88 6.25 5.06
CA GLY A 8 15.93 5.30 3.95
C GLY A 8 15.77 5.90 2.56
N LEU A 9 15.83 7.21 2.38
CA LEU A 9 15.84 7.82 1.04
C LEU A 9 16.76 9.04 0.99
N GLN A 10 18.09 8.81 1.02
CA GLN A 10 19.08 9.79 0.56
C GLN A 10 19.46 9.48 -0.91
N GLY A 11 18.49 9.65 -1.80
CA GLY A 11 18.73 9.88 -3.21
C GLY A 11 17.98 11.15 -3.56
N VAL A 12 18.69 12.23 -3.90
CA VAL A 12 18.08 13.44 -4.41
C VAL A 12 17.48 13.09 -5.78
N LEU A 13 16.20 12.70 -5.79
CA LEU A 13 15.45 12.44 -7.01
C LEU A 13 15.23 13.78 -7.75
N ARG A 14 15.75 13.89 -8.95
CA ARG A 14 15.66 15.11 -9.77
C ARG A 14 14.28 15.19 -10.45
N LYS A 15 13.82 16.42 -10.70
CA LYS A 15 12.48 16.73 -11.27
C LYS A 15 12.19 16.11 -12.67
N GLY A 16 13.14 15.37 -13.27
CA GLY A 16 13.03 14.70 -14.57
C GLY A 16 12.92 13.19 -14.53
N ASP A 17 13.06 12.54 -13.35
CA ASP A 17 13.20 11.09 -13.25
C ASP A 17 11.86 10.35 -13.06
N PHE A 18 10.71 11.03 -13.26
CA PHE A 18 9.40 10.55 -12.79
C PHE A 18 8.31 10.37 -13.86
N TRP A 19 8.65 10.48 -15.14
CA TRP A 19 7.68 10.16 -16.20
C TRP A 19 7.40 8.66 -16.21
N GLY A 20 6.14 8.28 -15.99
CA GLY A 20 5.70 6.89 -15.90
C GLY A 20 5.83 6.27 -14.51
N MET A 21 5.93 7.07 -13.42
CA MET A 21 6.09 6.54 -12.08
C MET A 21 4.87 5.71 -11.67
N LYS A 22 5.13 4.46 -11.28
CA LYS A 22 4.15 3.57 -10.67
C LYS A 22 4.33 3.55 -9.15
N ALA A 23 3.23 3.72 -8.42
CA ALA A 23 3.20 3.63 -6.97
C ALA A 23 2.30 2.46 -6.52
N TYR A 24 2.85 1.53 -5.74
CA TYR A 24 2.09 0.48 -5.05
C TYR A 24 1.74 0.98 -3.66
N LEU A 25 0.48 0.88 -3.28
CA LEU A 25 -0.04 1.51 -2.08
C LEU A 25 -0.95 0.57 -1.29
N ASP A 26 -0.83 0.62 0.03
CA ASP A 26 -1.73 -0.01 0.99
C ASP A 26 -1.82 0.84 2.26
N ILE A 27 -3.00 0.87 2.90
CA ILE A 27 -3.24 1.63 4.12
C ILE A 27 -3.73 0.73 5.25
N GLU A 28 -3.44 1.16 6.49
CA GLU A 28 -4.10 0.62 7.68
C GLU A 28 -4.91 1.74 8.35
N THR A 29 -6.03 1.35 8.94
CA THR A 29 -6.91 2.29 9.64
C THR A 29 -7.05 1.93 11.11
N ASP A 30 -7.37 2.94 11.92
CA ASP A 30 -7.82 2.73 13.28
C ASP A 30 -9.27 2.22 13.32
N ARG A 31 -9.83 2.02 14.54
CA ARG A 31 -11.21 1.55 14.73
C ARG A 31 -12.26 2.55 14.23
N GLN A 32 -11.94 3.82 14.16
CA GLN A 32 -12.79 4.89 13.67
C GLN A 32 -12.73 5.04 12.15
N GLY A 33 -11.84 4.32 11.48
CA GLY A 33 -11.61 4.40 10.04
C GLY A 33 -10.67 5.52 9.61
N ASN A 34 -9.95 6.17 10.55
CA ASN A 34 -8.91 7.11 10.20
C ASN A 34 -7.66 6.37 9.74
N VAL A 35 -6.98 6.88 8.73
CA VAL A 35 -5.73 6.28 8.25
C VAL A 35 -4.64 6.47 9.29
N CYS A 36 -4.07 5.37 9.76
CA CYS A 36 -3.02 5.39 10.78
C CYS A 36 -1.65 4.92 10.28
N VAL A 37 -1.61 4.16 9.19
CA VAL A 37 -0.40 3.78 8.47
C VAL A 37 -0.67 3.85 6.97
N ILE A 38 0.32 4.29 6.22
CA ILE A 38 0.33 4.20 4.75
C ILE A 38 1.70 3.74 4.30
N GLY A 39 1.75 2.67 3.51
CA GLY A 39 2.93 2.18 2.81
C GLY A 39 2.86 2.50 1.34
N ILE A 40 3.98 2.93 0.77
CA ILE A 40 4.09 3.25 -0.66
C ILE A 40 5.42 2.71 -1.17
N PHE A 41 5.39 1.98 -2.28
CA PHE A 41 6.58 1.65 -3.05
C PHE A 41 6.49 2.31 -4.43
N CYS A 42 7.51 3.07 -4.80
CA CYS A 42 7.58 3.75 -6.09
C CYS A 42 8.64 3.13 -6.99
N GLU A 43 8.35 3.06 -8.27
CA GLU A 43 9.32 2.71 -9.31
C GLU A 43 9.56 3.90 -10.25
N PRO A 44 10.80 4.46 -10.30
CA PRO A 44 11.93 4.25 -9.39
C PRO A 44 11.72 4.98 -8.05
N GLY A 45 12.37 4.58 -6.98
CA GLY A 45 12.32 5.34 -5.71
C GLY A 45 12.41 4.48 -4.46
N GLY A 46 11.80 3.32 -4.44
CA GLY A 46 11.84 2.43 -3.28
C GLY A 46 10.65 2.57 -2.33
N PHE A 47 10.74 1.94 -1.17
CA PHE A 47 9.67 1.87 -0.18
C PHE A 47 9.76 3.01 0.83
N VAL A 48 8.63 3.65 1.08
CA VAL A 48 8.44 4.62 2.15
C VAL A 48 7.17 4.29 2.95
N GLN A 49 7.16 4.67 4.21
CA GLN A 49 6.02 4.40 5.10
C GLN A 49 5.82 5.56 6.06
N PHE A 50 4.57 5.96 6.24
CA PHE A 50 4.15 6.98 7.20
C PHE A 50 3.21 6.38 8.22
N TYR A 51 3.23 6.88 9.45
CA TYR A 51 2.31 6.48 10.51
C TYR A 51 2.00 7.63 11.48
N GLY A 52 0.83 7.61 12.10
CA GLY A 52 0.38 8.64 13.03
C GLY A 52 0.32 10.01 12.37
N ASP A 53 0.94 11.02 13.00
CA ASP A 53 0.92 12.42 12.55
C ASP A 53 1.65 12.64 11.21
N ASP A 54 2.54 11.69 10.81
CA ASP A 54 3.21 11.73 9.51
C ASP A 54 2.29 11.33 8.35
N VAL A 55 1.13 10.75 8.63
CA VAL A 55 0.08 10.52 7.63
C VAL A 55 -0.66 11.83 7.39
N ASN A 56 -0.14 12.66 6.50
CA ASN A 56 -0.70 13.97 6.16
C ASN A 56 -0.55 14.27 4.66
N ALA A 57 -1.36 15.21 4.16
CA ALA A 57 -1.41 15.55 2.74
C ALA A 57 -0.04 15.98 2.19
N GLY A 58 0.71 16.82 2.92
CA GLY A 58 1.99 17.34 2.45
C GLY A 58 3.04 16.26 2.19
N ASN A 59 3.12 15.23 3.07
CA ASN A 59 4.03 14.10 2.87
C ASN A 59 3.62 13.24 1.68
N LEU A 60 2.31 13.07 1.44
CA LEU A 60 1.78 12.20 0.40
C LEU A 60 1.77 12.86 -0.97
N GLU A 61 1.41 14.15 -1.07
CA GLU A 61 1.43 14.90 -2.32
C GLU A 61 2.83 14.92 -2.97
N GLY A 62 3.87 15.02 -2.15
CA GLY A 62 5.26 14.98 -2.62
C GLY A 62 5.63 13.68 -3.34
N ILE A 63 4.95 12.58 -3.02
CA ILE A 63 5.18 11.25 -3.57
C ILE A 63 4.10 10.90 -4.60
N LEU A 64 2.84 10.90 -4.19
CA LEU A 64 1.72 10.44 -5.02
C LEU A 64 1.34 11.43 -6.12
N GLY A 65 1.59 12.74 -5.94
CA GLY A 65 1.36 13.76 -6.97
C GLY A 65 2.25 13.61 -8.22
N ARG A 66 3.18 12.65 -8.21
CA ARG A 66 4.05 12.30 -9.35
C ARG A 66 3.73 10.93 -9.93
N ALA A 67 2.86 10.17 -9.29
CA ALA A 67 2.47 8.86 -9.77
C ALA A 67 1.52 8.99 -10.95
N GLU A 68 1.82 8.33 -12.07
CA GLU A 68 0.88 8.16 -13.18
C GLU A 68 -0.08 6.99 -12.94
N THR A 69 0.40 5.97 -12.22
CA THR A 69 -0.39 4.79 -11.87
C THR A 69 -0.26 4.48 -10.37
N ILE A 70 -1.38 4.33 -9.69
CA ILE A 70 -1.42 3.77 -8.34
C ILE A 70 -1.95 2.34 -8.43
N VAL A 71 -1.15 1.38 -7.92
CA VAL A 71 -1.49 -0.04 -7.86
C VAL A 71 -1.92 -0.39 -6.44
N THR A 72 -3.08 -1.01 -6.30
CA THR A 72 -3.66 -1.41 -5.01
C THR A 72 -4.32 -2.79 -5.10
N PHE A 73 -4.78 -3.33 -3.97
CA PHE A 73 -5.69 -4.47 -3.94
C PHE A 73 -6.99 -4.08 -3.22
N ASN A 74 -8.08 -3.90 -3.98
CA ASN A 74 -9.36 -3.35 -3.51
C ASN A 74 -9.31 -1.85 -3.20
N GLY A 75 -8.29 -1.15 -3.65
CA GLY A 75 -8.06 0.25 -3.31
C GLY A 75 -9.09 1.21 -3.88
N ASP A 76 -9.70 0.88 -5.03
CA ASP A 76 -10.79 1.68 -5.60
C ASP A 76 -12.01 1.79 -4.68
N SER A 77 -12.23 0.76 -3.86
CA SER A 77 -13.35 0.69 -2.92
C SER A 77 -12.97 1.09 -1.51
N PHE A 78 -11.68 1.01 -1.13
CA PHE A 78 -11.25 1.23 0.24
C PHE A 78 -10.14 2.28 0.37
N ASP A 79 -8.93 2.02 -0.12
CA ASP A 79 -7.75 2.87 0.15
C ASP A 79 -7.93 4.29 -0.41
N LEU A 80 -8.22 4.42 -1.71
CA LEU A 80 -8.30 5.72 -2.37
C LEU A 80 -9.46 6.60 -1.84
N PRO A 81 -10.70 6.08 -1.66
CA PRO A 81 -11.75 6.85 -1.03
C PRO A 81 -11.46 7.21 0.43
N THR A 82 -10.77 6.36 1.17
CA THR A 82 -10.43 6.61 2.57
C THR A 82 -9.35 7.70 2.68
N LEU A 83 -8.31 7.65 1.85
CA LEU A 83 -7.32 8.73 1.75
C LEU A 83 -7.96 10.04 1.31
N GLY A 84 -8.86 9.99 0.31
CA GLY A 84 -9.59 11.18 -0.15
C GLY A 84 -10.37 11.86 0.97
N ARG A 85 -11.08 11.09 1.80
CA ARG A 85 -11.84 11.64 2.94
C ARG A 85 -10.93 12.13 4.07
N HIS A 86 -9.89 11.38 4.38
CA HIS A 86 -9.02 11.67 5.54
C HIS A 86 -8.07 12.85 5.28
N LEU A 87 -7.54 12.96 4.05
CA LEU A 87 -6.51 13.93 3.69
C LEU A 87 -6.97 14.98 2.67
N ASN A 88 -8.22 14.90 2.21
CA ASN A 88 -8.78 15.76 1.15
C ASN A 88 -7.95 15.69 -0.16
N LEU A 89 -7.48 14.50 -0.53
CA LEU A 89 -6.67 14.25 -1.73
C LEU A 89 -7.51 13.55 -2.80
N ASP A 90 -7.68 14.15 -3.97
CA ASP A 90 -8.32 13.50 -5.13
C ASP A 90 -7.30 12.68 -5.93
N LEU A 91 -6.96 11.49 -5.43
CA LEU A 91 -6.03 10.58 -6.10
C LEU A 91 -6.64 9.93 -7.35
N LYS A 92 -7.97 9.76 -7.40
CA LYS A 92 -8.64 9.15 -8.57
C LYS A 92 -8.71 10.08 -9.78
N GLY A 93 -8.77 11.38 -9.55
CA GLY A 93 -8.70 12.38 -10.63
C GLY A 93 -7.29 12.66 -11.12
N ALA A 94 -6.28 12.39 -10.27
CA ALA A 94 -4.89 12.75 -10.53
C ALA A 94 -4.08 11.66 -11.24
N CYS A 95 -4.44 10.37 -11.10
CA CYS A 95 -3.67 9.24 -11.64
C CYS A 95 -4.55 8.05 -12.04
N TYR A 96 -3.99 7.17 -12.89
CA TYR A 96 -4.65 5.91 -13.22
C TYR A 96 -4.64 4.96 -12.03
N SER A 97 -5.79 4.40 -11.67
CA SER A 97 -5.89 3.39 -10.62
C SER A 97 -5.91 1.98 -11.20
N LEU A 98 -4.90 1.17 -10.87
CA LEU A 98 -4.82 -0.24 -11.19
C LEU A 98 -5.18 -1.07 -9.94
N ASP A 99 -6.44 -1.44 -9.83
CA ASP A 99 -6.91 -2.28 -8.72
C ASP A 99 -6.77 -3.77 -9.07
N LEU A 100 -5.80 -4.46 -8.45
CA LEU A 100 -5.51 -5.88 -8.71
C LEU A 100 -6.68 -6.81 -8.32
N LEU A 101 -7.60 -6.37 -7.46
CA LEU A 101 -8.84 -7.12 -7.20
C LEU A 101 -9.72 -7.18 -8.45
N LYS A 102 -9.76 -6.13 -9.27
CA LYS A 102 -10.50 -6.13 -10.53
C LYS A 102 -9.81 -6.99 -11.58
N VAL A 103 -8.48 -6.87 -11.71
CA VAL A 103 -7.68 -7.71 -12.63
C VAL A 103 -7.87 -9.19 -12.30
N LYS A 104 -7.73 -9.59 -11.04
CA LYS A 104 -7.93 -10.99 -10.67
C LYS A 104 -9.35 -11.49 -10.96
N ARG A 105 -10.37 -10.62 -10.83
CA ARG A 105 -11.77 -10.96 -11.13
C ARG A 105 -11.99 -11.19 -12.64
N SER A 106 -11.38 -10.37 -13.50
CA SER A 106 -11.44 -10.57 -14.97
C SER A 106 -10.81 -11.89 -15.39
N LEU A 107 -9.80 -12.38 -14.65
CA LEU A 107 -9.17 -13.68 -14.85
C LEU A 107 -9.94 -14.86 -14.21
N GLY A 108 -11.12 -14.61 -13.60
CA GLY A 108 -11.91 -15.64 -12.95
C GLY A 108 -11.31 -16.17 -11.64
N LEU A 109 -10.27 -15.53 -11.10
CA LEU A 109 -9.61 -15.96 -9.87
C LEU A 109 -10.45 -15.63 -8.62
N ARG A 110 -10.38 -16.51 -7.61
CA ARG A 110 -11.09 -16.34 -6.33
C ARG A 110 -10.10 -15.98 -5.21
N GLY A 111 -10.63 -15.58 -4.06
CA GLY A 111 -9.85 -15.30 -2.87
C GLY A 111 -9.43 -13.83 -2.71
N GLY A 112 -8.95 -13.48 -1.52
CA GLY A 112 -8.36 -12.20 -1.17
C GLY A 112 -6.85 -12.17 -1.44
N LEU A 113 -6.19 -11.04 -1.14
CA LEU A 113 -4.74 -10.87 -1.33
C LEU A 113 -3.95 -12.04 -0.73
N LYS A 114 -4.18 -12.35 0.54
CA LYS A 114 -3.44 -13.41 1.27
C LYS A 114 -3.68 -14.83 0.76
N GLU A 115 -4.84 -15.08 0.18
CA GLU A 115 -5.14 -16.37 -0.47
C GLU A 115 -4.42 -16.50 -1.80
N LEU A 116 -4.36 -15.41 -2.59
CA LEU A 116 -3.57 -15.38 -3.84
C LEU A 116 -2.08 -15.50 -3.55
N GLU A 117 -1.56 -14.78 -2.57
CA GLU A 117 -0.18 -14.90 -2.12
C GLU A 117 0.18 -16.36 -1.79
N LYS A 118 -0.65 -17.03 -1.00
CA LYS A 118 -0.46 -18.45 -0.67
C LYS A 118 -0.52 -19.34 -1.92
N THR A 119 -1.48 -19.09 -2.81
CA THR A 119 -1.65 -19.88 -4.05
C THR A 119 -0.46 -19.77 -4.96
N TYR A 120 0.13 -18.58 -5.07
CA TYR A 120 1.26 -18.30 -5.96
C TYR A 120 2.63 -18.34 -5.27
N GLY A 121 2.69 -18.79 -4.02
CA GLY A 121 3.95 -18.96 -3.29
C GLY A 121 4.62 -17.66 -2.88
N ILE A 122 3.89 -16.55 -2.80
CA ILE A 122 4.39 -15.27 -2.27
C ILE A 122 4.50 -15.40 -0.75
N LYS A 123 5.73 -15.32 -0.23
CA LYS A 123 5.99 -15.54 1.19
C LYS A 123 5.68 -14.31 2.04
N ARG A 124 5.26 -14.55 3.28
CA ARG A 124 5.02 -13.53 4.32
C ARG A 124 5.68 -13.92 5.63
N LYS A 125 6.29 -12.95 6.31
CA LYS A 125 6.76 -13.10 7.71
C LYS A 125 5.60 -12.90 8.68
N THR A 126 4.62 -12.04 8.32
CA THR A 126 3.45 -11.70 9.13
C THR A 126 2.26 -12.65 8.87
N ALA A 127 2.54 -13.93 8.63
CA ALA A 127 1.51 -14.94 8.41
C ALA A 127 0.50 -14.95 9.58
N GLY A 128 -0.81 -15.04 9.23
CA GLY A 128 -1.90 -15.00 10.21
C GLY A 128 -2.33 -13.59 10.66
N MET A 129 -1.69 -12.53 10.19
CA MET A 129 -2.18 -11.16 10.33
C MET A 129 -3.37 -10.90 9.40
N ASN A 130 -4.24 -9.98 9.83
CA ASN A 130 -5.38 -9.46 9.05
C ASN A 130 -5.71 -8.05 9.53
N GLY A 131 -6.61 -7.33 8.83
CA GLY A 131 -6.97 -5.96 9.15
C GLY A 131 -7.50 -5.76 10.57
N TYR A 132 -8.27 -6.72 11.12
CA TYR A 132 -8.72 -6.63 12.52
C TYR A 132 -7.54 -6.65 13.52
N LYS A 133 -6.57 -7.53 13.30
CA LYS A 133 -5.36 -7.59 14.13
C LYS A 133 -4.49 -6.34 13.95
N ALA A 134 -4.48 -5.74 12.76
CA ALA A 134 -3.80 -4.48 12.49
C ALA A 134 -4.36 -3.34 13.36
N ILE A 135 -5.70 -3.22 13.43
CA ILE A 135 -6.38 -2.26 14.32
C ILE A 135 -5.96 -2.47 15.77
N LEU A 136 -5.96 -3.72 16.28
CA LEU A 136 -5.56 -4.02 17.66
C LEU A 136 -4.09 -3.67 17.95
N LEU A 137 -3.19 -3.87 16.98
CA LEU A 137 -1.78 -3.48 17.12
C LEU A 137 -1.63 -1.97 17.19
N TRP A 138 -2.36 -1.21 16.36
CA TRP A 138 -2.38 0.23 16.41
C TRP A 138 -2.89 0.75 17.75
N GLU A 139 -4.05 0.28 18.21
CA GLU A 139 -4.61 0.62 19.51
C GLU A 139 -3.62 0.34 20.65
N LYS A 140 -2.99 -0.84 20.64
CA LYS A 140 -2.00 -1.20 21.64
C LYS A 140 -0.80 -0.26 21.64
N TYR A 141 -0.33 0.14 20.46
CA TYR A 141 0.75 1.14 20.35
C TYR A 141 0.32 2.48 20.93
N VAL A 142 -0.84 3.01 20.52
CA VAL A 142 -1.35 4.31 20.99
C VAL A 142 -1.53 4.33 22.51
N HIS A 143 -2.10 3.28 23.11
CA HIS A 143 -2.35 3.22 24.54
C HIS A 143 -1.10 2.99 25.39
N THR A 144 -0.10 2.27 24.88
CA THR A 144 1.04 1.84 25.69
C THR A 144 2.36 2.52 25.35
N GLY A 145 2.47 3.17 24.19
CA GLY A 145 3.73 3.70 23.64
C GLY A 145 4.75 2.60 23.26
N ARG A 146 4.38 1.32 23.35
CA ARG A 146 5.31 0.21 23.06
C ARG A 146 5.55 0.06 21.58
N MET A 147 6.82 0.07 21.17
CA MET A 147 7.22 -0.05 19.76
C MET A 147 7.00 -1.43 19.13
N GLY A 148 6.90 -2.49 19.94
CA GLY A 148 6.72 -3.87 19.43
C GLY A 148 5.45 -4.02 18.57
N PRO A 149 4.26 -3.63 19.05
CA PRO A 149 3.04 -3.64 18.25
C PRO A 149 3.13 -2.81 16.97
N LEU A 150 3.70 -1.59 17.06
CA LEU A 150 3.89 -0.74 15.88
C LEU A 150 4.81 -1.39 14.85
N LYS A 151 5.97 -1.92 15.26
CA LYS A 151 6.90 -2.60 14.34
C LYS A 151 6.24 -3.75 13.59
N LEU A 152 5.41 -4.56 14.27
CA LEU A 152 4.69 -5.65 13.63
C LEU A 152 3.64 -5.12 12.64
N LEU A 153 2.92 -4.06 12.98
CA LEU A 153 1.95 -3.40 12.09
C LEU A 153 2.64 -2.83 10.84
N LEU A 154 3.76 -2.14 11.02
CA LEU A 154 4.53 -1.58 9.91
C LEU A 154 5.09 -2.68 8.99
N GLU A 155 5.60 -3.78 9.55
CA GLU A 155 6.05 -4.92 8.72
C GLU A 155 4.89 -5.55 7.95
N TYR A 156 3.71 -5.67 8.57
CA TYR A 156 2.51 -6.19 7.93
C TYR A 156 2.08 -5.34 6.72
N ASN A 157 1.91 -4.03 6.89
CA ASN A 157 1.57 -3.12 5.80
C ASN A 157 2.66 -3.08 4.71
N LYS A 158 3.96 -3.12 5.11
CA LYS A 158 5.07 -3.21 4.15
C LYS A 158 4.98 -4.46 3.28
N GLU A 159 4.66 -5.61 3.85
CA GLU A 159 4.47 -6.85 3.09
C GLU A 159 3.27 -6.74 2.16
N ASP A 160 2.15 -6.15 2.61
CA ASP A 160 0.97 -5.94 1.76
C ASP A 160 1.36 -5.11 0.53
N VAL A 161 2.11 -4.02 0.67
CA VAL A 161 2.60 -3.20 -0.46
C VAL A 161 3.56 -3.96 -1.38
N LEU A 162 4.62 -4.56 -0.83
CA LEU A 162 5.66 -5.20 -1.65
C LEU A 162 5.15 -6.44 -2.38
N ASN A 163 4.21 -7.15 -1.79
CA ASN A 163 3.61 -8.33 -2.40
C ASN A 163 2.68 -7.98 -3.58
N LEU A 164 2.16 -6.73 -3.66
CA LEU A 164 1.43 -6.26 -4.84
C LEU A 164 2.29 -6.28 -6.10
N ILE A 165 3.59 -5.97 -6.00
CA ILE A 165 4.52 -5.97 -7.13
C ILE A 165 4.53 -7.37 -7.75
N ARG A 166 4.79 -8.37 -6.92
CA ARG A 166 4.87 -9.77 -7.38
C ARG A 166 3.52 -10.30 -7.86
N LEU A 167 2.44 -9.90 -7.20
CA LEU A 167 1.10 -10.28 -7.61
C LEU A 167 0.74 -9.68 -8.98
N GLU A 168 1.05 -8.41 -9.23
CA GLU A 168 0.82 -7.76 -10.52
C GLU A 168 1.55 -8.49 -11.65
N GLU A 169 2.84 -8.84 -11.45
CA GLU A 169 3.62 -9.59 -12.43
C GLU A 169 2.94 -10.91 -12.81
N ILE A 170 2.51 -11.68 -11.79
CA ILE A 170 1.82 -12.96 -11.99
C ILE A 170 0.51 -12.78 -12.76
N LEU A 171 -0.31 -11.80 -12.36
CA LEU A 171 -1.59 -11.55 -13.03
C LEU A 171 -1.40 -11.11 -14.48
N LYS A 172 -0.41 -10.27 -14.78
CA LYS A 172 -0.05 -9.86 -16.16
C LYS A 172 0.42 -11.05 -17.01
N GLU A 173 1.23 -11.94 -16.46
CA GLU A 173 1.64 -13.15 -17.17
C GLU A 173 0.44 -14.02 -17.53
N MET A 174 -0.56 -14.12 -16.65
CA MET A 174 -1.78 -14.89 -16.88
C MET A 174 -2.65 -14.25 -17.96
N GLU A 175 -2.82 -12.92 -17.94
CA GLU A 175 -3.54 -12.17 -18.99
C GLU A 175 -2.91 -12.43 -20.36
N ASN A 176 -1.58 -12.31 -20.46
CA ASN A 176 -0.86 -12.51 -21.72
C ASN A 176 -1.00 -13.94 -22.25
N ARG A 177 -1.01 -14.95 -21.37
CA ARG A 177 -1.24 -16.36 -21.78
C ARG A 177 -2.68 -16.61 -22.22
N GLY A 178 -3.66 -15.98 -21.56
CA GLY A 178 -5.07 -16.09 -21.94
C GLY A 178 -5.42 -15.37 -23.25
N ALA A 179 -4.69 -14.31 -23.58
CA ALA A 179 -4.87 -13.57 -24.84
C ALA A 179 -4.21 -14.26 -26.06
N ALA A 180 -3.39 -15.28 -25.85
CA ALA A 180 -2.66 -16.02 -26.91
C ALA A 180 -3.40 -17.29 -27.39
N VAL A 181 -4.63 -17.52 -26.90
CA VAL A 181 -5.52 -18.62 -27.30
C VAL A 181 -6.75 -18.07 -27.98
#